data_62f3ab02d2190611d5f79fd6d1ee6b0b
#
_entry.id   62f3ab02d2190611d5f79fd6d1ee6b0b
#
_cell.length_a   1.000
_cell.length_b   1.000
_cell.length_c   1.000
_cell.angle_alpha   90.00
_cell.angle_beta   90.00
_cell.angle_gamma   90.00
#
_symmetry.space_group_name_H-M   'P 1'
#
loop_
_entity.id
_entity.type
_entity.pdbx_description
1 polymer ?
#
loop_
_entity_poly.entity_id
_entity_poly.type
_entity_poly.pdbx_seq_one_letter_code
_entity_poly.pdbx_strand_id
1 'polypeptide(L)'
;MSTSDINVEIDKKNDVLYVLKKEVDISATLNVGVDADVTVRIDRRSHDVVGFTITDFSKSMFSRLVDKNEYLLKEELDFFISNLNAIHRGVEHNQA
;
A
#
# COMPACT_ATOMS: atom_id res chain seq x y z
N MET A 1 -2.25 -4.01 -21.60
CA MET A 1 -1.42 -3.21 -20.71
C MET A 1 -1.56 -3.71 -19.29
N SER A 2 -0.47 -3.87 -18.60
CA SER A 2 -0.51 -4.32 -17.21
C SER A 2 -1.13 -3.22 -16.35
N THR A 3 -2.12 -3.58 -15.57
CA THR A 3 -2.79 -2.65 -14.68
C THR A 3 -2.20 -2.62 -13.29
N SER A 4 -1.30 -3.56 -12.98
CA SER A 4 -0.79 -3.67 -11.63
C SER A 4 0.72 -3.78 -11.62
N ASP A 5 1.37 -2.63 -11.42
CA ASP A 5 2.82 -2.56 -11.23
C ASP A 5 3.16 -2.63 -9.76
N ILE A 6 2.50 -3.53 -9.04
CA ILE A 6 2.72 -3.71 -7.62
C ILE A 6 3.07 -5.16 -7.29
N ASN A 7 3.85 -5.32 -6.24
CA ASN A 7 4.10 -6.61 -5.62
C ASN A 7 3.22 -6.74 -4.39
N VAL A 8 2.56 -7.87 -4.29
CA VAL A 8 1.70 -8.19 -3.14
C VAL A 8 2.26 -9.43 -2.48
N GLU A 9 2.50 -9.37 -1.20
CA GLU A 9 3.00 -10.49 -0.43
C GLU A 9 2.19 -10.65 0.84
N ILE A 10 1.78 -11.86 1.14
CA ILE A 10 1.01 -12.16 2.34
C ILE A 10 1.82 -13.10 3.22
N ASP A 11 2.14 -12.63 4.41
CA ASP A 11 2.78 -13.44 5.43
C ASP A 11 1.67 -14.06 6.28
N LYS A 12 1.34 -15.30 5.98
CA LYS A 12 0.24 -16.00 6.67
C LYS A 12 0.56 -16.30 8.13
N LYS A 13 1.82 -16.48 8.43
CA LYS A 13 2.24 -16.80 9.79
C LYS A 13 2.03 -15.62 10.71
N ASN A 14 2.37 -14.44 10.26
CA ASN A 14 2.27 -13.20 11.05
C ASN A 14 1.02 -12.38 10.72
N ASP A 15 0.23 -12.84 9.76
CA ASP A 15 -1.01 -12.20 9.32
C ASP A 15 -0.77 -10.76 8.86
N VAL A 16 0.18 -10.59 7.95
CA VAL A 16 0.58 -9.28 7.45
C VAL A 16 0.49 -9.27 5.93
N LEU A 17 -0.08 -8.19 5.40
CA LEU A 17 -0.09 -7.92 3.97
C LEU A 17 0.93 -6.84 3.66
N TYR A 18 1.80 -7.12 2.68
CA TYR A 18 2.78 -6.15 2.18
C TYR A 18 2.47 -5.80 0.73
N VAL A 19 2.39 -4.52 0.43
CA VAL A 19 2.15 -4.02 -0.91
C VAL A 19 3.19 -2.96 -1.24
N LEU A 20 3.85 -3.09 -2.39
CA LEU A 20 4.87 -2.14 -2.81
C LEU A 20 4.90 -2.08 -4.34
N LYS A 21 5.05 -0.88 -4.90
CA LYS A 21 5.24 -0.74 -6.34
C LYS A 21 6.53 -1.43 -6.78
N LYS A 22 6.49 -2.10 -7.94
CA LYS A 22 7.61 -2.93 -8.39
C LYS A 22 8.90 -2.16 -8.66
N GLU A 23 8.78 -0.93 -9.09
CA GLU A 23 9.95 -0.14 -9.48
C GLU A 23 10.60 0.60 -8.32
N VAL A 24 10.09 0.43 -7.12
CA VAL A 24 10.57 1.16 -5.96
C VAL A 24 11.65 0.38 -5.25
N ASP A 25 12.74 1.06 -4.94
CA ASP A 25 13.78 0.52 -4.08
C ASP A 25 13.34 0.68 -2.63
N ILE A 26 13.12 -0.43 -1.97
CA ILE A 26 12.60 -0.44 -0.60
C ILE A 26 13.52 0.32 0.37
N SER A 27 14.82 0.30 0.12
CA SER A 27 15.79 1.00 0.97
C SER A 27 15.68 2.51 0.87
N ALA A 28 15.04 3.01 -0.19
CA ALA A 28 14.83 4.44 -0.41
C ALA A 28 13.47 4.91 0.10
N THR A 29 12.78 4.11 0.91
CA THR A 29 11.47 4.45 1.43
C THR A 29 11.47 4.62 2.94
N LEU A 30 10.45 5.33 3.44
CA LEU A 30 10.20 5.48 4.86
C LEU A 30 8.85 4.85 5.21
N ASN A 31 8.75 4.30 6.41
CA ASN A 31 7.48 3.80 6.94
C ASN A 31 6.85 4.87 7.80
N VAL A 32 5.58 5.15 7.52
CA VAL A 32 4.80 6.11 8.31
C VAL A 32 3.52 5.44 8.78
N GLY A 33 3.34 5.34 10.08
CA GLY A 33 2.12 4.79 10.65
C GLY A 33 0.96 5.75 10.45
N VAL A 34 -0.14 5.25 9.89
CA VAL A 34 -1.35 6.07 9.67
C VAL A 34 -2.51 5.59 10.53
N ASP A 35 -2.44 4.35 11.01
CA ASP A 35 -3.42 3.77 11.90
C ASP A 35 -2.74 2.66 12.67
N ALA A 36 -3.46 2.07 13.64
CA ALA A 36 -2.90 1.00 14.47
C ALA A 36 -2.39 -0.17 13.63
N ASP A 37 -3.10 -0.50 12.55
CA ASP A 37 -2.78 -1.67 11.74
C ASP A 37 -2.31 -1.32 10.33
N VAL A 38 -2.18 -0.04 10.01
CA VAL A 38 -1.81 0.40 8.66
C VAL A 38 -0.59 1.29 8.70
N THR A 39 0.42 0.91 7.95
CA THR A 39 1.64 1.69 7.76
C THR A 39 1.82 1.94 6.28
N VAL A 40 2.01 3.19 5.88
CA VAL A 40 2.30 3.50 4.48
C VAL A 40 3.79 3.61 4.27
N ARG A 41 4.22 3.33 3.03
CA ARG A 41 5.61 3.43 2.62
C ARG A 41 5.73 4.59 1.65
N ILE A 42 6.60 5.54 1.99
CA ILE A 42 6.76 6.77 1.23
C ILE A 42 8.15 6.83 0.63
N ASP A 43 8.23 7.14 -0.67
CA ASP A 43 9.49 7.33 -1.36
C ASP A 43 10.15 8.60 -0.84
N ARG A 44 11.41 8.49 -0.41
CA ARG A 44 12.16 9.63 0.16
C ARG A 44 12.40 10.75 -0.83
N ARG A 45 12.46 10.43 -2.13
CA ARG A 45 12.76 11.42 -3.17
C ARG A 45 11.53 12.16 -3.62
N SER A 46 10.50 11.41 -4.00
CA SER A 46 9.28 12.01 -4.56
C SER A 46 8.27 12.37 -3.49
N HIS A 47 8.38 11.80 -2.28
CA HIS A 47 7.41 11.91 -1.21
C HIS A 47 6.06 11.30 -1.56
N ASP A 48 6.03 10.44 -2.57
CA ASP A 48 4.83 9.73 -2.96
C ASP A 48 4.62 8.48 -2.11
N VAL A 49 3.35 8.16 -1.87
CA VAL A 49 3.00 6.88 -1.28
C VAL A 49 3.21 5.81 -2.35
N VAL A 50 4.07 4.84 -2.06
CA VAL A 50 4.44 3.80 -3.02
C VAL A 50 4.10 2.40 -2.53
N GLY A 51 3.56 2.28 -1.34
CA GLY A 51 3.17 1.00 -0.80
C GLY A 51 2.53 1.15 0.57
N PHE A 52 2.13 0.02 1.13
CA PHE A 52 1.58 0.00 2.48
C PHE A 52 1.68 -1.41 3.06
N THR A 53 1.53 -1.48 4.38
CA THR A 53 1.55 -2.73 5.13
C THR A 53 0.33 -2.75 6.03
N ILE A 54 -0.37 -3.88 6.06
CA ILE A 54 -1.52 -4.07 6.94
C ILE A 54 -1.25 -5.23 7.86
N THR A 55 -1.22 -4.97 9.16
CA THR A 55 -1.14 -6.01 10.17
C THR A 55 -2.54 -6.48 10.52
N ASP A 56 -2.65 -7.67 11.10
CA ASP A 56 -3.95 -8.32 11.35
C ASP A 56 -4.82 -8.35 10.08
N PHE A 57 -4.18 -8.72 8.97
CA PHE A 57 -4.78 -8.68 7.65
C PHE A 57 -6.09 -9.47 7.57
N SER A 58 -6.16 -10.64 8.22
CA SER A 58 -7.36 -11.48 8.19
C SER A 58 -8.60 -10.78 8.76
N LYS A 59 -8.40 -9.76 9.57
CA LYS A 59 -9.48 -8.96 10.15
C LYS A 59 -9.79 -7.72 9.34
N SER A 60 -8.99 -7.43 8.31
CA SER A 60 -9.14 -6.23 7.51
C SER A 60 -10.17 -6.42 6.40
N MET A 61 -10.62 -5.31 5.85
CA MET A 61 -11.53 -5.33 4.71
C MET A 61 -10.91 -5.99 3.48
N PHE A 62 -9.59 -5.97 3.36
CA PHE A 62 -8.89 -6.52 2.21
C PHE A 62 -8.84 -8.04 2.20
N SER A 63 -9.12 -8.70 3.33
CA SER A 63 -9.08 -10.16 3.41
C SER A 63 -10.08 -10.81 2.44
N ARG A 64 -11.17 -10.15 2.16
CA ARG A 64 -12.19 -10.64 1.24
C ARG A 64 -11.71 -10.67 -0.21
N LEU A 65 -10.79 -9.79 -0.56
CA LEU A 65 -10.30 -9.69 -1.93
C LEU A 65 -9.35 -10.84 -2.28
N VAL A 66 -8.63 -11.35 -1.29
CA VAL A 66 -7.70 -12.45 -1.49
C VAL A 66 -8.43 -13.73 -1.89
N ASP A 67 -9.60 -13.95 -1.31
CA ASP A 67 -10.39 -15.17 -1.56
C ASP A 67 -11.07 -15.18 -2.93
N LYS A 68 -11.06 -14.05 -3.62
CA LYS A 68 -11.73 -13.94 -4.91
C LYS A 68 -10.80 -14.16 -6.07
N ASN A 69 -9.86 -13.25 -6.27
CA ASN A 69 -9.05 -13.22 -7.48
C ASN A 69 -7.82 -12.36 -7.23
N GLU A 70 -6.65 -12.91 -7.44
CA GLU A 70 -5.41 -12.20 -7.22
C GLU A 70 -5.33 -10.92 -8.07
N TYR A 71 -5.83 -10.97 -9.28
CA TYR A 71 -5.82 -9.83 -10.19
C TYR A 71 -6.68 -8.68 -9.64
N LEU A 72 -7.89 -9.02 -9.19
CA LEU A 72 -8.77 -8.01 -8.59
C LEU A 72 -8.15 -7.40 -7.34
N LEU A 73 -7.50 -8.22 -6.53
CA LEU A 73 -6.82 -7.73 -5.35
C LEU A 73 -5.75 -6.70 -5.72
N LYS A 74 -4.95 -6.98 -6.73
CA LYS A 74 -3.89 -6.07 -7.16
C LYS A 74 -4.43 -4.76 -7.68
N GLU A 75 -5.50 -4.78 -8.46
CA GLU A 75 -6.14 -3.57 -8.95
C GLU A 75 -6.67 -2.70 -7.82
N GLU A 76 -7.35 -3.33 -6.87
CA GLU A 76 -7.91 -2.60 -5.74
C GLU A 76 -6.81 -2.00 -4.87
N LEU A 77 -5.73 -2.72 -4.65
CA LEU A 77 -4.61 -2.23 -3.87
C LEU A 77 -3.87 -1.09 -4.57
N ASP A 78 -3.70 -1.18 -5.88
CA ASP A 78 -3.10 -0.10 -6.65
C ASP A 78 -3.96 1.16 -6.59
N PHE A 79 -5.27 1.00 -6.71
CA PHE A 79 -6.21 2.10 -6.57
C PHE A 79 -6.14 2.71 -5.18
N PHE A 80 -6.00 1.89 -4.16
CA PHE A 80 -5.85 2.36 -2.78
C PHE A 80 -4.58 3.19 -2.60
N ILE A 81 -3.48 2.74 -3.18
CA ILE A 81 -2.22 3.50 -3.15
C ILE A 81 -2.41 4.87 -3.80
N SER A 82 -3.10 4.91 -4.94
CA SER A 82 -3.37 6.16 -5.64
C SER A 82 -4.20 7.12 -4.79
N ASN A 83 -5.19 6.60 -4.08
CA ASN A 83 -6.01 7.40 -3.18
C ASN A 83 -5.21 7.93 -2.00
N LEU A 84 -4.37 7.09 -1.40
CA LEU A 84 -3.50 7.52 -0.31
C LEU A 84 -2.57 8.63 -0.76
N ASN A 85 -2.03 8.50 -1.96
CA ASN A 85 -1.13 9.49 -2.52
C ASN A 85 -1.84 10.83 -2.75
N ALA A 86 -3.07 10.78 -3.27
CA ALA A 86 -3.87 11.99 -3.47
C ALA A 86 -4.17 12.70 -2.15
N ILE A 87 -4.52 11.95 -1.12
CA ILE A 87 -4.78 12.51 0.21
C ILE A 87 -3.51 13.13 0.79
N HIS A 88 -2.40 12.43 0.68
CA HIS A 88 -1.11 12.88 1.19
C HIS A 88 -0.69 14.21 0.52
N ARG A 89 -0.80 14.29 -0.79
CA ARG A 89 -0.48 15.51 -1.54
C ARG A 89 -1.42 16.65 -1.20
N GLY A 90 -2.70 16.34 -1.00
CA GLY A 90 -3.69 17.33 -0.60
C GLY A 90 -3.35 17.95 0.74
N VAL A 91 -2.94 17.13 1.71
CA VAL A 91 -2.54 17.61 3.03
C VAL A 91 -1.31 18.52 2.94
N GLU A 92 -0.30 18.10 2.18
CA GLU A 92 0.91 18.88 1.98
C GLU A 92 0.58 20.23 1.33
N HIS A 93 -0.30 20.22 0.36
CA HIS A 93 -0.70 21.43 -0.37
C HIS A 93 -1.43 22.42 0.53
N ASN A 94 -2.27 21.89 1.41
CA ASN A 94 -3.04 22.73 2.33
C ASN A 94 -2.20 23.34 3.44
N GLN A 95 -1.01 22.82 3.65
CA GLN A 95 -0.10 23.35 4.67
C GLN A 95 0.81 24.46 4.13
N ALA A 96 0.75 24.68 2.86
CA ALA A 96 1.60 25.70 2.22
C ALA A 96 1.07 27.17 2.44
#